data_b12bd743d18c9b4e563b9d479f2d76f2
#
_entry.id   b12bd743d18c9b4e563b9d479f2d76f2
#
_cell.length_a   1.000
_cell.length_b   1.000
_cell.length_c   1.000
_cell.angle_alpha   90.00
_cell.angle_beta   90.00
_cell.angle_gamma   90.00
#
_symmetry.space_group_name_H-M   'P 1'
#
loop_
_entity.id
_entity.type
_entity.pdbx_description
1 polymer ?
#
loop_
_entity_poly.entity_id
_entity_poly.type
_entity_poly.pdbx_seq_one_letter_code
_entity_poly.pdbx_strand_id
1 'polypeptide(L)'
;MKRNTNSSNKTRRLVLIGALGGISIFLGISGLGLIRLPIFSLTIMHIPVIIGALLEGPIVGIAVGLIFGLFSMYQNITAPGLTSFIFWNPIIALIPRILIGVISYYSFKLLKHKIKNTGICVGISAILGTLTNTVGVLGLTYILYLDRYAQAREISREAVAGTLLTV
;
A
#
# COMPACT_ATOMS: atom_id res chain seq x y z
N MET A 1 33.92 20.00 17.16
CA MET A 1 33.63 19.06 16.07
C MET A 1 32.15 19.13 15.77
N LYS A 2 31.71 19.90 14.74
CA LYS A 2 30.28 20.00 14.34
C LYS A 2 29.89 18.68 13.68
N ARG A 3 29.13 17.84 14.38
CA ARG A 3 28.52 16.62 13.84
C ARG A 3 27.63 17.00 12.64
N ASN A 4 27.93 16.44 11.48
CA ASN A 4 27.21 16.74 10.24
C ASN A 4 25.80 16.15 10.33
N THR A 5 24.85 16.89 10.89
CA THR A 5 23.46 16.48 11.16
C THR A 5 22.74 16.01 9.89
N ASN A 6 23.11 16.54 8.72
CA ASN A 6 22.53 16.13 7.44
C ASN A 6 22.91 14.70 7.03
N SER A 7 24.12 14.25 7.33
CA SER A 7 24.57 12.89 7.03
C SER A 7 23.86 11.87 7.93
N SER A 8 23.70 12.18 9.22
CA SER A 8 22.99 11.33 10.19
C SER A 8 21.52 11.10 9.81
N ASN A 9 20.82 12.15 9.33
CA ASN A 9 19.43 12.04 8.92
C ASN A 9 19.25 11.20 7.63
N LYS A 10 20.18 11.30 6.69
CA LYS A 10 20.15 10.47 5.46
C LYS A 10 20.36 8.99 5.79
N THR A 11 21.36 8.68 6.60
CA THR A 11 21.64 7.30 7.03
C THR A 11 20.45 6.68 7.78
N ARG A 12 19.83 7.43 8.70
CA ARG A 12 18.64 6.99 9.42
C ARG A 12 17.48 6.65 8.48
N ARG A 13 17.21 7.50 7.49
CA ARG A 13 16.17 7.25 6.48
C ARG A 13 16.45 6.01 5.65
N LEU A 14 17.69 5.81 5.22
CA LEU A 14 18.09 4.62 4.45
C LEU A 14 17.90 3.33 5.27
N VAL A 15 18.32 3.34 6.53
CA VAL A 15 18.13 2.20 7.43
C VAL A 15 16.65 1.88 7.63
N LEU A 16 15.81 2.90 7.82
CA LEU A 16 14.38 2.71 7.98
C LEU A 16 13.69 2.21 6.69
N ILE A 17 14.10 2.72 5.52
CA ILE A 17 13.61 2.22 4.23
C ILE A 17 13.98 0.74 4.07
N GLY A 18 15.22 0.35 4.37
CA GLY A 18 15.67 -1.03 4.31
C GLY A 18 14.92 -1.94 5.30
N ALA A 19 14.80 -1.52 6.55
CA ALA A 19 14.11 -2.30 7.59
C ALA A 19 12.61 -2.47 7.28
N LEU A 20 11.90 -1.38 7.02
CA LEU A 20 10.46 -1.43 6.74
C LEU A 20 10.14 -2.09 5.39
N GLY A 21 10.99 -1.86 4.38
CA GLY A 21 10.90 -2.57 3.09
C GLY A 21 11.14 -4.07 3.27
N GLY A 22 12.15 -4.46 4.04
CA GLY A 22 12.42 -5.85 4.39
C GLY A 22 11.26 -6.51 5.13
N ILE A 23 10.62 -5.81 6.08
CA ILE A 23 9.41 -6.30 6.77
C ILE A 23 8.26 -6.49 5.78
N SER A 24 8.05 -5.55 4.85
CA SER A 24 7.02 -5.70 3.80
C SER A 24 7.24 -6.93 2.94
N ILE A 25 8.48 -7.18 2.52
CA ILE A 25 8.87 -8.37 1.73
C ILE A 25 8.67 -9.64 2.56
N PHE A 26 9.14 -9.65 3.81
CA PHE A 26 9.00 -10.79 4.72
C PHE A 26 7.52 -11.17 4.93
N LEU A 27 6.66 -10.18 5.18
CA LEU A 27 5.21 -10.40 5.29
C LEU A 27 4.63 -11.02 4.02
N GLY A 28 5.11 -10.59 2.85
CA GLY A 28 4.66 -11.15 1.58
C GLY A 28 5.12 -12.60 1.35
N ILE A 29 6.38 -12.93 1.65
CA ILE A 29 6.93 -14.28 1.48
C ILE A 29 6.31 -15.25 2.50
N SER A 30 6.15 -14.83 3.74
CA SER A 30 5.59 -15.68 4.81
C SER A 30 4.10 -16.01 4.62
N GLY A 31 3.42 -15.35 3.68
CA GLY A 31 1.98 -15.49 3.51
C GLY A 31 1.13 -14.78 4.58
N LEU A 32 1.76 -14.32 5.67
CA LEU A 32 1.08 -13.57 6.74
C LEU A 32 0.58 -12.20 6.26
N GLY A 33 1.23 -11.66 5.24
CA GLY A 33 0.85 -10.36 4.65
C GLY A 33 -0.42 -10.39 3.80
N LEU A 34 -0.93 -11.56 3.46
CA LEU A 34 -2.11 -11.76 2.61
C LEU A 34 -3.11 -12.65 3.31
N ILE A 35 -4.13 -12.05 3.91
CA ILE A 35 -5.28 -12.80 4.44
C ILE A 35 -6.24 -13.03 3.27
N ARG A 36 -6.23 -14.26 2.74
CA ARG A 36 -7.11 -14.65 1.64
C ARG A 36 -8.50 -14.96 2.20
N LEU A 37 -9.43 -14.06 2.01
CA LEU A 37 -10.84 -14.29 2.27
C LEU A 37 -11.53 -14.76 0.98
N PRO A 38 -12.67 -15.49 1.05
CA PRO A 38 -13.34 -16.02 -0.14
C PRO A 38 -13.71 -14.97 -1.18
N ILE A 39 -14.04 -13.76 -0.73
CA ILE A 39 -14.53 -12.67 -1.56
C ILE A 39 -13.43 -11.66 -1.90
N PHE A 40 -12.51 -11.38 -0.96
CA PHE A 40 -11.43 -10.40 -1.13
C PHE A 40 -10.16 -10.80 -0.38
N SER A 41 -9.05 -10.21 -0.76
CA SER A 41 -7.77 -10.44 -0.08
C SER A 41 -7.35 -9.18 0.67
N LEU A 42 -7.32 -9.26 1.98
CA LEU A 42 -6.76 -8.22 2.83
C LEU A 42 -5.23 -8.31 2.82
N THR A 43 -4.57 -7.20 2.55
CA THR A 43 -3.12 -7.15 2.63
C THR A 43 -2.68 -6.29 3.82
N ILE A 44 -1.78 -6.83 4.65
CA ILE A 44 -1.19 -6.15 5.80
C ILE A 44 0.16 -5.51 5.40
N MET A 45 0.67 -5.82 4.23
CA MET A 45 1.97 -5.35 3.72
C MET A 45 2.07 -3.82 3.57
N HIS A 46 0.95 -3.09 3.57
CA HIS A 46 0.93 -1.63 3.51
C HIS A 46 1.19 -0.96 4.87
N ILE A 47 1.11 -1.70 5.99
CA ILE A 47 1.37 -1.14 7.32
C ILE A 47 2.78 -0.55 7.44
N PRO A 48 3.88 -1.23 7.04
CA PRO A 48 5.21 -0.65 7.05
C PRO A 48 5.34 0.63 6.22
N VAL A 49 4.58 0.76 5.12
CA VAL A 49 4.54 1.97 4.29
C VAL A 49 3.98 3.15 5.08
N ILE A 50 2.86 2.92 5.78
CA ILE A 50 2.21 3.94 6.63
C ILE A 50 3.14 4.34 7.77
N ILE A 51 3.73 3.37 8.47
CA ILE A 51 4.67 3.63 9.56
C ILE A 51 5.86 4.46 9.07
N GLY A 52 6.47 4.10 7.95
CA GLY A 52 7.57 4.83 7.35
C GLY A 52 7.20 6.29 7.01
N ALA A 53 6.02 6.50 6.45
CA ALA A 53 5.50 7.82 6.12
C ALA A 53 5.26 8.68 7.37
N LEU A 54 4.70 8.11 8.41
CA LEU A 54 4.39 8.84 9.65
C LEU A 54 5.63 9.17 10.48
N LEU A 55 6.66 8.29 10.49
CA LEU A 55 7.89 8.48 11.26
C LEU A 55 8.89 9.44 10.62
N GLU A 56 9.13 9.31 9.31
CA GLU A 56 10.21 9.99 8.60
C GLU A 56 9.76 10.84 7.41
N GLY A 57 8.45 10.89 7.19
CA GLY A 57 7.86 11.73 6.14
C GLY A 57 7.60 11.00 4.82
N PRO A 58 7.07 11.75 3.82
CA PRO A 58 6.53 11.16 2.61
C PRO A 58 7.59 10.45 1.76
N ILE A 59 8.83 10.90 1.79
CA ILE A 59 9.93 10.29 1.00
C ILE A 59 10.17 8.84 1.43
N VAL A 60 10.20 8.57 2.75
CA VAL A 60 10.37 7.21 3.27
C VAL A 60 9.13 6.36 2.96
N GLY A 61 7.93 6.92 3.14
CA GLY A 61 6.68 6.24 2.76
C GLY A 61 6.65 5.86 1.28
N ILE A 62 7.03 6.77 0.37
CA ILE A 62 7.12 6.51 -1.07
C ILE A 62 8.13 5.40 -1.36
N ALA A 63 9.33 5.46 -0.77
CA ALA A 63 10.37 4.47 -1.00
C ALA A 63 9.95 3.05 -0.54
N VAL A 64 9.38 2.93 0.67
CA VAL A 64 8.85 1.66 1.17
C VAL A 64 7.65 1.19 0.32
N GLY A 65 6.78 2.11 -0.10
CA GLY A 65 5.67 1.83 -1.01
C GLY A 65 6.12 1.31 -2.38
N LEU A 66 7.21 1.86 -2.93
CA LEU A 66 7.84 1.35 -4.15
C LEU A 66 8.37 -0.08 -3.97
N ILE A 67 9.10 -0.35 -2.87
CA ILE A 67 9.58 -1.70 -2.54
C ILE A 67 8.40 -2.68 -2.45
N PHE A 68 7.35 -2.31 -1.74
CA PHE A 68 6.13 -3.10 -1.66
C PHE A 68 5.47 -3.34 -3.02
N GLY A 69 5.36 -2.31 -3.86
CA GLY A 69 4.76 -2.42 -5.20
C GLY A 69 5.57 -3.33 -6.13
N LEU A 70 6.89 -3.18 -6.18
CA LEU A 70 7.79 -4.02 -6.96
C LEU A 70 7.74 -5.48 -6.49
N PHE A 71 7.75 -5.70 -5.18
CA PHE A 71 7.60 -7.04 -4.62
C PHE A 71 6.24 -7.66 -4.94
N SER A 72 5.16 -6.88 -4.90
CA SER A 72 3.82 -7.33 -5.31
C SER A 72 3.77 -7.76 -6.77
N MET A 73 4.44 -7.04 -7.69
CA MET A 73 4.58 -7.46 -9.08
C MET A 73 5.35 -8.78 -9.18
N TYR A 74 6.52 -8.86 -8.54
CA TYR A 74 7.33 -10.08 -8.54
C TYR A 74 6.53 -11.30 -8.04
N GLN A 75 5.82 -11.15 -6.91
CA GLN A 75 5.01 -12.24 -6.34
C GLN A 75 3.89 -12.69 -7.27
N ASN A 76 3.22 -11.77 -7.96
CA ASN A 76 2.15 -12.11 -8.90
C ASN A 76 2.67 -12.71 -10.23
N ILE A 77 3.94 -12.52 -10.57
CA ILE A 77 4.59 -13.17 -11.70
C ILE A 77 5.04 -14.58 -11.34
N THR A 78 5.63 -14.77 -10.14
CA THR A 78 6.21 -16.05 -9.71
C THR A 78 5.17 -17.04 -9.16
N ALA A 79 4.12 -16.53 -8.53
CA ALA A 79 3.02 -17.32 -7.97
C ALA A 79 1.67 -16.78 -8.47
N PRO A 80 1.33 -16.99 -9.75
CA PRO A 80 0.12 -16.43 -10.34
C PRO A 80 -1.14 -17.04 -9.73
N GLY A 81 -2.07 -16.18 -9.32
CA GLY A 81 -3.44 -16.51 -8.93
C GLY A 81 -4.44 -16.07 -9.98
N LEU A 82 -5.73 -16.28 -9.74
CA LEU A 82 -6.83 -15.95 -10.67
C LEU A 82 -6.85 -14.48 -11.15
N THR A 83 -6.38 -13.56 -10.31
CA THR A 83 -6.40 -12.11 -10.58
C THR A 83 -5.00 -11.51 -10.70
N SER A 84 -3.95 -12.33 -10.82
CA SER A 84 -2.55 -11.86 -10.87
C SER A 84 -2.23 -11.00 -12.10
N PHE A 85 -2.94 -11.22 -13.21
CA PHE A 85 -2.79 -10.42 -14.43
C PHE A 85 -3.02 -8.92 -14.20
N ILE A 86 -3.80 -8.53 -13.18
CA ILE A 86 -4.05 -7.14 -12.80
C ILE A 86 -2.76 -6.47 -12.32
N PHE A 87 -1.98 -7.19 -11.49
CA PHE A 87 -0.74 -6.70 -10.88
C PHE A 87 0.48 -6.80 -11.80
N TRP A 88 0.35 -7.36 -13.00
CA TRP A 88 1.38 -7.26 -14.05
C TRP A 88 1.47 -5.85 -14.63
N ASN A 89 0.39 -5.07 -14.51
CA ASN A 89 0.41 -3.68 -14.89
C ASN A 89 1.09 -2.84 -13.78
N PRO A 90 2.22 -2.18 -14.08
CA PRO A 90 2.95 -1.39 -13.09
C PRO A 90 2.14 -0.22 -12.54
N ILE A 91 1.18 0.29 -13.31
CA ILE A 91 0.29 1.38 -12.87
C ILE A 91 -0.52 0.92 -11.66
N ILE A 92 -1.13 -0.27 -11.72
CA ILE A 92 -1.95 -0.82 -10.62
C ILE A 92 -1.07 -1.29 -9.46
N ALA A 93 0.11 -1.83 -9.77
CA ALA A 93 1.00 -2.34 -8.75
C ALA A 93 1.76 -1.25 -7.98
N LEU A 94 2.10 -0.11 -8.60
CA LEU A 94 2.97 0.91 -8.00
C LEU A 94 2.20 2.13 -7.51
N ILE A 95 1.27 2.68 -8.32
CA ILE A 95 0.62 3.96 -8.00
C ILE A 95 -0.12 3.92 -6.65
N PRO A 96 -0.99 2.96 -6.36
CA PRO A 96 -1.67 2.92 -5.06
C PRO A 96 -0.71 2.81 -3.89
N ARG A 97 0.39 2.04 -4.05
CA ARG A 97 1.39 1.83 -2.99
C ARG A 97 2.19 3.09 -2.67
N ILE A 98 2.52 3.88 -3.68
CA ILE A 98 3.16 5.20 -3.51
C ILE A 98 2.18 6.16 -2.83
N LEU A 99 0.92 6.18 -3.27
CA LEU A 99 -0.10 7.06 -2.73
C LEU A 99 -0.42 6.78 -1.25
N ILE A 100 -0.31 5.53 -0.78
CA ILE A 100 -0.45 5.22 0.65
C ILE A 100 0.49 6.09 1.49
N GLY A 101 1.79 6.13 1.14
CA GLY A 101 2.78 6.90 1.88
C GLY A 101 2.51 8.40 1.87
N VAL A 102 2.11 8.93 0.71
CA VAL A 102 1.80 10.36 0.53
C VAL A 102 0.56 10.75 1.34
N ILE A 103 -0.55 10.02 1.13
CA ILE A 103 -1.84 10.34 1.77
C ILE A 103 -1.76 10.17 3.28
N SER A 104 -1.14 9.10 3.79
CA SER A 104 -0.98 8.90 5.23
C SER A 104 -0.20 10.04 5.89
N TYR A 105 0.89 10.49 5.27
CA TYR A 105 1.68 11.60 5.80
C TYR A 105 0.91 12.92 5.82
N TYR A 106 0.30 13.30 4.69
CA TYR A 106 -0.39 14.58 4.60
C TYR A 106 -1.65 14.61 5.46
N SER A 107 -2.39 13.50 5.54
CA SER A 107 -3.53 13.36 6.46
C SER A 107 -3.09 13.55 7.91
N PHE A 108 -2.01 12.90 8.33
CA PHE A 108 -1.46 13.05 9.67
C PHE A 108 -1.05 14.50 9.95
N LYS A 109 -0.35 15.16 9.02
CA LYS A 109 0.08 16.53 9.15
C LYS A 109 -1.10 17.50 9.30
N LEU A 110 -2.16 17.31 8.52
CA LEU A 110 -3.38 18.12 8.59
C LEU A 110 -4.15 17.90 9.90
N LEU A 111 -4.30 16.64 10.31
CA LEU A 111 -5.02 16.27 11.53
C LEU A 111 -4.29 16.77 12.78
N LYS A 112 -2.97 16.71 12.81
CA LYS A 112 -2.16 17.17 13.94
C LYS A 112 -2.31 18.68 14.20
N HIS A 113 -2.70 19.48 13.19
CA HIS A 113 -3.04 20.89 13.36
C HIS A 113 -4.38 21.10 14.08
N LYS A 114 -5.34 20.18 13.96
CA LYS A 114 -6.70 20.30 14.49
C LYS A 114 -6.94 19.48 15.75
N ILE A 115 -6.26 18.36 15.90
CA ILE A 115 -6.49 17.37 16.96
C ILE A 115 -5.24 17.27 17.84
N LYS A 116 -5.38 17.54 19.13
CA LYS A 116 -4.26 17.43 20.10
C LYS A 116 -3.81 15.99 20.38
N ASN A 117 -4.73 15.02 20.24
CA ASN A 117 -4.42 13.62 20.52
C ASN A 117 -3.70 12.99 19.32
N THR A 118 -2.41 12.72 19.48
CA THR A 118 -1.56 12.13 18.44
C THR A 118 -2.00 10.71 18.05
N GLY A 119 -2.51 9.90 19.01
CA GLY A 119 -2.98 8.54 18.72
C GLY A 119 -4.18 8.54 17.77
N ILE A 120 -5.12 9.45 17.96
CA ILE A 120 -6.28 9.61 17.05
C ILE A 120 -5.80 10.04 15.65
N CYS A 121 -4.84 10.98 15.57
CA CYS A 121 -4.27 11.40 14.28
C CYS A 121 -3.63 10.25 13.53
N VAL A 122 -2.83 9.42 14.22
CA VAL A 122 -2.20 8.22 13.65
C VAL A 122 -3.25 7.23 13.17
N GLY A 123 -4.25 6.93 13.99
CA GLY A 123 -5.33 5.99 13.65
C GLY A 123 -6.10 6.42 12.39
N ILE A 124 -6.55 7.68 12.33
CA ILE A 124 -7.27 8.19 11.16
C ILE A 124 -6.37 8.19 9.92
N SER A 125 -5.10 8.57 10.04
CA SER A 125 -4.15 8.58 8.92
C SER A 125 -3.86 7.17 8.40
N ALA A 126 -3.82 6.18 9.29
CA ALA A 126 -3.68 4.78 8.93
C ALA A 126 -4.92 4.26 8.18
N ILE A 127 -6.11 4.59 8.64
CA ILE A 127 -7.37 4.26 7.95
C ILE A 127 -7.37 4.87 6.54
N LEU A 128 -7.05 6.15 6.40
CA LEU A 128 -6.99 6.81 5.09
C LEU A 128 -5.94 6.20 4.16
N GLY A 129 -4.77 5.82 4.68
CA GLY A 129 -3.75 5.10 3.92
C GLY A 129 -4.24 3.73 3.45
N THR A 130 -4.93 2.97 4.31
CA THR A 130 -5.52 1.67 3.96
C THR A 130 -6.62 1.82 2.91
N LEU A 131 -7.52 2.80 3.08
CA LEU A 131 -8.56 3.10 2.09
C LEU A 131 -7.95 3.49 0.74
N THR A 132 -6.87 4.27 0.74
CA THR A 132 -6.15 4.63 -0.48
C THR A 132 -5.66 3.39 -1.23
N ASN A 133 -5.12 2.40 -0.52
CA ASN A 133 -4.72 1.15 -1.15
C ASN A 133 -5.90 0.42 -1.78
N THR A 134 -6.98 0.24 -1.03
CA THR A 134 -8.17 -0.48 -1.47
C THR A 134 -8.84 0.23 -2.65
N VAL A 135 -9.19 1.51 -2.48
CA VAL A 135 -9.84 2.31 -3.53
C VAL A 135 -8.94 2.46 -4.76
N GLY A 136 -7.63 2.65 -4.57
CA GLY A 136 -6.68 2.78 -5.67
C GLY A 136 -6.58 1.50 -6.50
N VAL A 137 -6.45 0.34 -5.86
CA VAL A 137 -6.38 -0.94 -6.57
C VAL A 137 -7.70 -1.28 -7.24
N LEU A 138 -8.81 -1.21 -6.49
CA LEU A 138 -10.14 -1.55 -7.02
C LEU A 138 -10.58 -0.58 -8.12
N GLY A 139 -10.37 0.73 -7.92
CA GLY A 139 -10.71 1.75 -8.92
C GLY A 139 -9.92 1.59 -10.22
N LEU A 140 -8.60 1.36 -10.15
CA LEU A 140 -7.80 1.11 -11.34
C LEU A 140 -8.14 -0.22 -12.02
N THR A 141 -8.47 -1.25 -11.23
CA THR A 141 -8.94 -2.53 -11.76
C THR A 141 -10.26 -2.37 -12.49
N TYR A 142 -11.20 -1.63 -11.91
CA TYR A 142 -12.49 -1.33 -12.54
C TYR A 142 -12.32 -0.61 -13.89
N ILE A 143 -11.46 0.43 -13.92
CA ILE A 143 -11.26 1.23 -15.14
C ILE A 143 -10.54 0.45 -16.23
N LEU A 144 -9.51 -0.34 -15.88
CA LEU A 144 -8.60 -0.94 -16.86
C LEU A 144 -8.93 -2.40 -17.20
N TYR A 145 -9.56 -3.14 -16.29
CA TYR A 145 -9.68 -4.61 -16.40
C TYR A 145 -11.06 -5.17 -16.06
N LEU A 146 -12.12 -4.36 -16.08
CA LEU A 146 -13.48 -4.79 -15.72
C LEU A 146 -13.87 -6.10 -16.42
N ASP A 147 -13.70 -6.17 -17.76
CA ASP A 147 -14.11 -7.32 -18.56
C ASP A 147 -13.30 -8.58 -18.24
N ARG A 148 -11.99 -8.45 -18.13
CA ARG A 148 -11.11 -9.57 -17.80
C ARG A 148 -11.32 -10.06 -16.36
N TYR A 149 -11.62 -9.14 -15.45
CA TYR A 149 -11.90 -9.48 -14.07
C TYR A 149 -13.21 -10.25 -13.93
N ALA A 150 -14.25 -9.84 -14.67
CA ALA A 150 -15.54 -10.53 -14.74
C ALA A 150 -15.38 -11.95 -15.29
N GLN A 151 -14.65 -12.11 -16.39
CA GLN A 151 -14.36 -13.43 -16.99
C GLN A 151 -13.55 -14.34 -16.06
N ALA A 152 -12.53 -13.80 -15.37
CA ALA A 152 -11.67 -14.58 -14.47
C ALA A 152 -12.41 -15.10 -13.23
N ARG A 153 -13.50 -14.46 -12.83
CA ARG A 153 -14.33 -14.88 -11.68
C ARG A 153 -15.64 -15.54 -12.06
N GLU A 154 -15.92 -15.70 -13.35
CA GLU A 154 -17.20 -16.26 -13.85
C GLU A 154 -18.45 -15.51 -13.33
N ILE A 155 -18.32 -14.20 -13.09
CA ILE A 155 -19.40 -13.34 -12.60
C ILE A 155 -19.78 -12.31 -13.66
N SER A 156 -21.04 -11.88 -13.65
CA SER A 156 -21.51 -10.85 -14.58
C SER A 156 -20.85 -9.50 -14.30
N ARG A 157 -20.76 -8.64 -15.33
CA ARG A 157 -20.24 -7.27 -15.21
C ARG A 157 -20.94 -6.45 -14.11
N GLU A 158 -22.26 -6.64 -13.97
CA GLU A 158 -23.09 -5.96 -12.97
C GLU A 158 -22.75 -6.42 -11.56
N ALA A 159 -22.50 -7.71 -11.36
CA ALA A 159 -22.08 -8.25 -10.07
C ALA A 159 -20.67 -7.79 -9.68
N VAL A 160 -19.76 -7.60 -10.64
CA VAL A 160 -18.43 -7.02 -10.37
C VAL A 160 -18.54 -5.58 -9.90
N ALA A 161 -19.36 -4.77 -10.58
CA ALA A 161 -19.60 -3.39 -10.16
C ALA A 161 -20.16 -3.32 -8.74
N GLY A 162 -21.13 -4.17 -8.41
CA GLY A 162 -21.68 -4.29 -7.07
C GLY A 162 -20.63 -4.70 -6.03
N THR A 163 -19.84 -5.74 -6.28
CA THR A 163 -18.83 -6.23 -5.33
C THR A 163 -17.68 -5.25 -5.12
N LEU A 164 -17.28 -4.50 -6.15
CA LEU A 164 -16.24 -3.48 -6.01
C LEU A 164 -16.72 -2.22 -5.27
N LEU A 165 -18.01 -1.92 -5.29
CA LEU A 165 -18.60 -0.78 -4.58
C LEU A 165 -18.98 -1.11 -3.12
N THR A 166 -19.14 -2.40 -2.78
CA THR A 166 -19.56 -2.85 -1.42
C THR A 166 -18.39 -3.27 -0.53
N VAL A 167 -17.14 -3.25 -1.05
CA VAL A 167 -15.90 -3.51 -0.31
C VAL A 167 -15.22 -2.20 0.05
#